data_a88f68ac9de9a408807dcbfa19ea1654
#
_entry.id   a88f68ac9de9a408807dcbfa19ea1654
#
_cell.length_a   1.000
_cell.length_b   1.000
_cell.length_c   1.000
_cell.angle_alpha   90.00
_cell.angle_beta   90.00
_cell.angle_gamma   90.00
#
_symmetry.space_group_name_H-M   'P 1'
#
loop_
_entity.id
_entity.type
_entity.pdbx_description
1 polymer ?
#
loop_
_entity_poly.entity_id
_entity_poly.type
_entity_poly.pdbx_seq_one_letter_code
_entity_poly.pdbx_strand_id
1 'polypeptide(L)'
;MAVFPMFIELENEICLIIGGGKVALRKAEVLLDMGAEVHVISREFESELEQCQSPGRLECHAVDGGPLAAAVWLEQNARKEGIGNVAMLICATDDERINDQMVLWARKNRIPANSATNPADCDFYFPSVVRRGNLMVGVSTGGGTPALSR
;
A
#
# COMPACT_ATOMS: atom_id res chain seq x y z
N MET A 1 -1.42 3.59 -23.23
CA MET A 1 -1.35 2.69 -22.09
C MET A 1 -2.49 1.67 -22.18
N ALA A 2 -2.19 0.40 -22.10
CA ALA A 2 -3.21 -0.66 -22.13
C ALA A 2 -3.37 -1.20 -20.70
N VAL A 3 -4.43 -0.80 -20.02
CA VAL A 3 -4.73 -1.19 -18.64
C VAL A 3 -6.02 -2.02 -18.63
N PHE A 4 -5.98 -3.17 -17.96
CA PHE A 4 -7.15 -4.02 -17.78
C PHE A 4 -7.76 -3.76 -16.40
N PRO A 5 -9.03 -3.32 -16.31
CA PRO A 5 -9.69 -3.13 -15.03
C PRO A 5 -10.07 -4.49 -14.43
N MET A 6 -9.72 -4.69 -13.15
CA MET A 6 -10.08 -5.89 -12.40
C MET A 6 -10.41 -5.52 -10.96
N PHE A 7 -11.29 -6.29 -10.34
CA PHE A 7 -11.57 -6.22 -8.92
C PHE A 7 -10.85 -7.37 -8.21
N ILE A 8 -10.23 -7.08 -7.07
CA ILE A 8 -9.48 -8.04 -6.27
C ILE A 8 -10.19 -8.15 -4.92
N GLU A 9 -10.42 -9.38 -4.46
CA GLU A 9 -10.88 -9.63 -3.10
C GLU A 9 -9.75 -9.33 -2.12
N LEU A 10 -10.02 -8.49 -1.13
CA LEU A 10 -9.04 -8.07 -0.14
C LEU A 10 -9.43 -8.41 1.30
N GLU A 11 -10.59 -9.04 1.50
CA GLU A 11 -11.04 -9.38 2.84
C GLU A 11 -10.06 -10.34 3.52
N ASN A 12 -9.48 -9.89 4.64
CA ASN A 12 -8.42 -10.58 5.39
C ASN A 12 -7.10 -10.81 4.64
N GLU A 13 -6.90 -10.14 3.51
CA GLU A 13 -5.63 -10.17 2.79
C GLU A 13 -4.66 -9.12 3.34
N ILE A 14 -3.38 -9.46 3.40
CA ILE A 14 -2.34 -8.56 3.93
C ILE A 14 -1.92 -7.57 2.86
N CYS A 15 -2.01 -6.28 3.19
CA CYS A 15 -1.52 -5.18 2.37
C CYS A 15 -0.41 -4.42 3.10
N LEU A 16 0.70 -4.16 2.42
CA LEU A 16 1.84 -3.43 2.98
C LEU A 16 1.86 -2.00 2.46
N ILE A 17 2.15 -1.05 3.35
CA ILE A 17 2.39 0.36 2.99
C ILE A 17 3.74 0.79 3.54
N ILE A 18 4.61 1.30 2.68
CA ILE A 18 5.89 1.89 3.06
C ILE A 18 5.74 3.40 3.08
N GLY A 19 5.95 3.99 4.26
CA GLY A 19 5.70 5.41 4.52
C GLY A 19 4.52 5.61 5.45
N GLY A 20 4.59 6.62 6.32
CA GLY A 20 3.60 6.91 7.37
C GLY A 20 2.91 8.28 7.24
N GLY A 21 3.03 8.94 6.09
CA GLY A 21 2.46 10.26 5.85
C GLY A 21 1.00 10.23 5.37
N LYS A 22 0.50 11.39 4.94
CA LYS A 22 -0.90 11.58 4.49
C LYS A 22 -1.30 10.69 3.30
N VAL A 23 -0.37 10.39 2.40
CA VAL A 23 -0.62 9.49 1.27
C VAL A 23 -0.84 8.07 1.79
N ALA A 24 -0.01 7.62 2.72
CA ALA A 24 -0.13 6.31 3.37
C ALA A 24 -1.47 6.20 4.12
N LEU A 25 -1.83 7.22 4.91
CA LEU A 25 -3.11 7.26 5.63
C LEU A 25 -4.30 7.04 4.68
N ARG A 26 -4.40 7.82 3.60
CA ARG A 26 -5.51 7.67 2.63
C ARG A 26 -5.56 6.27 1.99
N LYS A 27 -4.40 5.70 1.70
CA LYS A 27 -4.33 4.34 1.13
C LYS A 27 -4.77 3.30 2.15
N ALA A 28 -4.31 3.43 3.41
CA ALA A 28 -4.71 2.57 4.50
C ALA A 28 -6.23 2.59 4.72
N GLU A 29 -6.85 3.79 4.77
CA GLU A 29 -8.30 3.93 4.91
C GLU A 29 -9.06 3.16 3.84
N VAL A 30 -8.69 3.30 2.56
CA VAL A 30 -9.34 2.60 1.45
C VAL A 30 -9.18 1.08 1.58
N LEU A 31 -7.99 0.59 1.92
CA LEU A 31 -7.75 -0.84 2.08
C LEU A 31 -8.51 -1.43 3.27
N LEU A 32 -8.56 -0.70 4.39
CA LEU A 32 -9.34 -1.09 5.57
C LEU A 32 -10.84 -1.17 5.27
N ASP A 33 -11.38 -0.24 4.48
CA ASP A 33 -12.78 -0.26 4.03
C ASP A 33 -13.09 -1.46 3.14
N MET A 34 -12.07 -2.02 2.46
CA MET A 34 -12.17 -3.24 1.66
C MET A 34 -11.93 -4.52 2.47
N GLY A 35 -11.73 -4.42 3.78
CA GLY A 35 -11.55 -5.58 4.66
C GLY A 35 -10.12 -6.10 4.77
N ALA A 36 -9.14 -5.41 4.18
CA ALA A 36 -7.74 -5.81 4.25
C ALA A 36 -7.17 -5.70 5.67
N GLU A 37 -6.15 -6.51 5.96
CA GLU A 37 -5.21 -6.30 7.04
C GLU A 37 -4.05 -5.45 6.53
N VAL A 38 -3.84 -4.28 7.16
CA VAL A 38 -2.89 -3.28 6.67
C VAL A 38 -1.70 -3.15 7.62
N HIS A 39 -0.48 -3.34 7.10
CA HIS A 39 0.75 -3.09 7.83
C HIS A 39 1.45 -1.88 7.24
N VAL A 40 1.65 -0.85 8.05
CA VAL A 40 2.35 0.39 7.67
C VAL A 40 3.75 0.38 8.27
N ILE A 41 4.76 0.54 7.43
CA ILE A 41 6.17 0.50 7.83
C ILE A 41 6.79 1.86 7.55
N SER A 42 7.23 2.56 8.61
CA SER A 42 7.80 3.90 8.50
C SER A 42 8.66 4.24 9.72
N ARG A 43 9.38 5.36 9.65
CA ARG A 43 10.05 5.93 10.85
C ARG A 43 9.08 6.72 11.70
N GLU A 44 8.16 7.42 11.06
CA GLU A 44 7.19 8.32 11.68
C GLU A 44 5.82 8.09 11.03
N PHE A 45 4.77 8.37 11.76
CA PHE A 45 3.39 8.17 11.31
C PHE A 45 2.55 9.41 11.54
N GLU A 46 1.57 9.65 10.67
CA GLU A 46 0.46 10.55 10.98
C GLU A 46 -0.25 10.06 12.25
N SER A 47 -0.67 10.99 13.09
CA SER A 47 -1.31 10.68 14.37
C SER A 47 -2.57 9.82 14.23
N GLU A 48 -3.28 9.99 13.13
CA GLU A 48 -4.48 9.22 12.81
C GLU A 48 -4.15 7.74 12.55
N LEU A 49 -3.01 7.44 11.92
CA LEU A 49 -2.56 6.04 11.73
C LEU A 49 -2.27 5.38 13.09
N GLU A 50 -1.60 6.10 13.99
CA GLU A 50 -1.28 5.58 15.33
C GLU A 50 -2.53 5.36 16.17
N GLN A 51 -3.51 6.28 16.10
CA GLN A 51 -4.76 6.18 16.85
C GLN A 51 -5.70 5.09 16.35
N CYS A 52 -5.66 4.77 15.05
CA CYS A 52 -6.51 3.76 14.43
C CYS A 52 -5.93 2.35 14.48
N GLN A 53 -4.77 2.15 15.09
CA GLN A 53 -4.17 0.81 15.20
C GLN A 53 -5.11 -0.17 15.91
N SER A 54 -5.22 -1.36 15.31
CA SER A 54 -6.02 -2.46 15.85
C SER A 54 -5.41 -3.78 15.36
N PRO A 55 -5.10 -4.72 16.28
CA PRO A 55 -4.52 -6.00 15.91
C PRO A 55 -5.32 -6.73 14.84
N GLY A 56 -4.62 -7.24 13.81
CA GLY A 56 -5.24 -7.94 12.68
C GLY A 56 -6.03 -7.04 11.71
N ARG A 57 -5.95 -5.72 11.88
CA ARG A 57 -6.58 -4.76 10.96
C ARG A 57 -5.62 -3.69 10.50
N LEU A 58 -5.04 -2.91 11.41
CA LEU A 58 -4.05 -1.89 11.11
C LEU A 58 -2.92 -1.96 12.14
N GLU A 59 -1.73 -2.23 11.67
CA GLU A 59 -0.52 -2.28 12.48
C GLU A 59 0.55 -1.35 11.92
N CYS A 60 1.10 -0.50 12.79
CA CYS A 60 2.19 0.42 12.44
C CYS A 60 3.51 -0.11 13.01
N HIS A 61 4.50 -0.29 12.16
CA HIS A 61 5.82 -0.80 12.50
C HIS A 61 6.86 0.29 12.33
N ALA A 62 7.34 0.82 13.46
CA ALA A 62 8.42 1.80 13.46
C ALA A 62 9.75 1.14 13.12
N VAL A 63 10.44 1.67 12.11
CA VAL A 63 11.70 1.13 11.62
C VAL A 63 12.73 2.24 11.51
N ASP A 64 13.76 2.19 12.37
CA ASP A 64 14.90 3.09 12.30
C ASP A 64 15.93 2.56 11.31
N GLY A 65 16.40 3.42 10.41
CA GLY A 65 17.44 3.07 9.45
C GLY A 65 17.27 3.73 8.09
N GLY A 66 18.23 3.49 7.21
CA GLY A 66 18.24 4.04 5.85
C GLY A 66 17.18 3.40 4.93
N PRO A 67 17.28 3.68 3.63
CA PRO A 67 16.28 3.28 2.63
C PRO A 67 15.90 1.79 2.62
N LEU A 68 16.81 0.92 3.04
CA LEU A 68 16.63 -0.53 3.06
C LEU A 68 16.00 -1.06 4.36
N ALA A 69 15.82 -0.24 5.38
CA ALA A 69 15.36 -0.71 6.69
C ALA A 69 13.98 -1.40 6.61
N ALA A 70 13.08 -0.89 5.80
CA ALA A 70 11.78 -1.52 5.57
C ALA A 70 11.91 -2.89 4.90
N ALA A 71 12.77 -3.02 3.88
CA ALA A 71 13.01 -4.31 3.23
C ALA A 71 13.64 -5.32 4.19
N VAL A 72 14.63 -4.91 4.98
CA VAL A 72 15.27 -5.75 6.00
C VAL A 72 14.25 -6.18 7.05
N TRP A 73 13.41 -5.25 7.52
CA TRP A 73 12.36 -5.56 8.48
C TRP A 73 11.38 -6.60 7.90
N LEU A 74 10.95 -6.42 6.65
CA LEU A 74 10.06 -7.36 5.97
C LEU A 74 10.71 -8.74 5.82
N GLU A 75 11.97 -8.83 5.40
CA GLU A 75 12.68 -10.10 5.28
C GLU A 75 12.81 -10.85 6.62
N GLN A 76 12.99 -10.10 7.71
CA GLN A 76 13.14 -10.67 9.05
C GLN A 76 11.80 -11.06 9.68
N ASN A 77 10.73 -10.32 9.42
CA ASN A 77 9.46 -10.46 10.12
C ASN A 77 8.37 -11.12 9.26
N ALA A 78 8.48 -11.11 7.93
CA ALA A 78 7.49 -11.71 7.03
C ALA A 78 7.18 -13.19 7.37
N ARG A 79 8.17 -13.94 7.82
CA ARG A 79 8.00 -15.35 8.25
C ARG A 79 7.48 -15.49 9.67
N LYS A 80 7.77 -14.54 10.56
CA LYS A 80 7.39 -14.62 11.97
C LYS A 80 5.94 -14.17 12.19
N GLU A 81 5.48 -13.21 11.41
CA GLU A 81 4.17 -12.57 11.58
C GLU A 81 3.13 -13.09 10.58
N GLY A 82 3.44 -14.17 9.87
CA GLY A 82 2.51 -14.74 8.89
C GLY A 82 2.35 -13.89 7.62
N ILE A 83 3.20 -12.88 7.41
CA ILE A 83 3.21 -12.01 6.21
C ILE A 83 3.66 -12.80 4.96
N GLY A 84 3.28 -14.06 4.87
CA GLY A 84 3.68 -14.94 3.78
C GLY A 84 2.90 -14.76 2.48
N ASN A 85 1.70 -14.16 2.57
CA ASN A 85 0.82 -13.91 1.42
C ASN A 85 0.41 -12.43 1.38
N VAL A 86 1.33 -11.59 0.93
CA VAL A 86 1.04 -10.17 0.73
C VAL A 86 0.31 -9.99 -0.59
N ALA A 87 -0.90 -9.44 -0.55
CA ALA A 87 -1.69 -9.17 -1.74
C ALA A 87 -1.12 -8.03 -2.58
N MET A 88 -0.61 -6.99 -1.93
CA MET A 88 0.01 -5.84 -2.61
C MET A 88 0.92 -5.04 -1.69
N LEU A 89 1.85 -4.31 -2.32
CA LEU A 89 2.71 -3.32 -1.67
C LEU A 89 2.43 -1.93 -2.23
N ILE A 90 2.36 -0.94 -1.34
CA ILE A 90 2.21 0.47 -1.70
C ILE A 90 3.40 1.25 -1.16
N CYS A 91 4.17 1.87 -2.04
CA CYS A 91 5.29 2.74 -1.70
C CYS A 91 4.79 4.18 -1.68
N ALA A 92 4.66 4.75 -0.49
CA ALA A 92 4.05 6.06 -0.21
C ALA A 92 4.98 7.00 0.56
N THR A 93 6.31 6.86 0.35
CA THR A 93 7.29 7.81 0.90
C THR A 93 7.50 8.97 -0.07
N ASP A 94 8.11 10.05 0.40
CA ASP A 94 8.59 11.17 -0.39
C ASP A 94 10.01 10.95 -0.97
N ASP A 95 10.70 9.88 -0.59
CA ASP A 95 12.00 9.48 -1.14
C ASP A 95 11.81 8.46 -2.27
N GLU A 96 12.02 8.92 -3.50
CA GLU A 96 11.92 8.11 -4.72
C GLU A 96 12.83 6.87 -4.67
N ARG A 97 14.03 6.99 -4.11
CA ARG A 97 14.99 5.88 -4.00
C ARG A 97 14.47 4.77 -3.09
N ILE A 98 13.81 5.13 -1.99
CA ILE A 98 13.16 4.14 -1.12
C ILE A 98 12.04 3.44 -1.88
N ASN A 99 11.18 4.21 -2.54
CA ASN A 99 10.06 3.67 -3.29
C ASN A 99 10.54 2.71 -4.40
N ASP A 100 11.55 3.10 -5.18
CA ASP A 100 12.11 2.26 -6.25
C ASP A 100 12.69 0.94 -5.69
N GLN A 101 13.44 1.01 -4.60
CA GLN A 101 14.00 -0.18 -3.95
C GLN A 101 12.91 -1.13 -3.44
N MET A 102 11.84 -0.57 -2.88
CA MET A 102 10.72 -1.37 -2.38
C MET A 102 9.91 -2.00 -3.52
N VAL A 103 9.76 -1.31 -4.65
CA VAL A 103 9.16 -1.88 -5.86
C VAL A 103 10.00 -3.06 -6.37
N LEU A 104 11.33 -2.91 -6.43
CA LEU A 104 12.23 -4.00 -6.84
C LEU A 104 12.15 -5.19 -5.87
N TRP A 105 12.08 -4.93 -4.56
CA TRP A 105 11.89 -5.96 -3.55
C TRP A 105 10.56 -6.70 -3.75
N ALA A 106 9.46 -5.97 -3.99
CA ALA A 106 8.14 -6.54 -4.23
C ALA A 106 8.14 -7.45 -5.47
N ARG A 107 8.71 -6.98 -6.59
CA ARG A 107 8.83 -7.77 -7.82
C ARG A 107 9.63 -9.07 -7.63
N LYS A 108 10.73 -9.00 -6.88
CA LYS A 108 11.51 -10.20 -6.53
C LYS A 108 10.67 -11.22 -5.75
N ASN A 109 9.75 -10.74 -4.93
CA ASN A 109 8.85 -11.56 -4.11
C ASN A 109 7.49 -11.85 -4.79
N ARG A 110 7.30 -11.43 -6.06
CA ARG A 110 6.07 -11.59 -6.84
C ARG A 110 4.85 -10.91 -6.21
N ILE A 111 5.08 -9.78 -5.54
CA ILE A 111 4.05 -8.95 -4.92
C ILE A 111 3.77 -7.79 -5.87
N PRO A 112 2.51 -7.55 -6.30
CA PRO A 112 2.15 -6.36 -7.06
C PRO A 112 2.48 -5.09 -6.29
N ALA A 113 3.08 -4.09 -6.94
CA ALA A 113 3.51 -2.86 -6.31
C ALA A 113 2.90 -1.61 -6.97
N ASN A 114 2.62 -0.60 -6.13
CA ASN A 114 2.24 0.74 -6.55
C ASN A 114 3.18 1.75 -5.93
N SER A 115 3.75 2.65 -6.73
CA SER A 115 4.62 3.74 -6.27
C SER A 115 3.91 5.08 -6.37
N ALA A 116 3.99 5.89 -5.32
CA ALA A 116 3.44 7.23 -5.28
C ALA A 116 4.27 8.24 -6.09
N THR A 117 5.55 7.96 -6.31
CA THR A 117 6.49 8.87 -6.98
C THR A 117 6.73 8.52 -8.46
N ASN A 118 6.60 7.25 -8.84
CA ASN A 118 6.89 6.81 -10.21
C ASN A 118 5.76 5.95 -10.79
N PRO A 119 4.82 6.53 -11.55
CA PRO A 119 3.72 5.78 -12.17
C PRO A 119 4.18 4.71 -13.18
N ALA A 120 5.37 4.87 -13.80
CA ALA A 120 5.88 3.90 -14.77
C ALA A 120 6.28 2.57 -14.12
N ASP A 121 6.58 2.58 -12.83
CA ASP A 121 6.96 1.39 -12.05
C ASP A 121 5.78 0.74 -11.32
N CYS A 122 4.56 1.22 -11.55
CA CYS A 122 3.38 0.64 -10.94
C CYS A 122 2.89 -0.60 -11.70
N ASP A 123 2.68 -1.70 -10.98
CA ASP A 123 2.04 -2.91 -11.52
C ASP A 123 0.50 -2.75 -11.58
N PHE A 124 -0.05 -1.86 -10.75
CA PHE A 124 -1.47 -1.52 -10.73
C PHE A 124 -1.68 -0.04 -10.39
N TYR A 125 -2.86 0.49 -10.74
CA TYR A 125 -3.26 1.86 -10.40
C TYR A 125 -4.33 1.84 -9.32
N PHE A 126 -4.16 2.71 -8.33
CA PHE A 126 -5.13 2.87 -7.26
C PHE A 126 -6.30 3.73 -7.76
N PRO A 127 -7.49 3.16 -7.95
CA PRO A 127 -8.64 3.91 -8.47
C PRO A 127 -9.27 4.79 -7.37
N SER A 128 -10.06 5.76 -7.78
CA SER A 128 -11.11 6.28 -6.90
C SER A 128 -12.25 5.29 -6.84
N VAL A 129 -12.73 4.98 -5.64
CA VAL A 129 -13.75 3.98 -5.42
C VAL A 129 -15.02 4.64 -4.89
N VAL A 130 -16.16 4.35 -5.54
CA VAL A 130 -17.50 4.69 -5.04
C VAL A 130 -18.21 3.38 -4.71
N ARG A 131 -18.70 3.25 -3.47
CA ARG A 131 -19.43 2.08 -3.01
C ARG A 131 -20.82 2.47 -2.52
N ARG A 132 -21.85 1.74 -3.00
CA ARG A 132 -23.23 1.85 -2.51
C ARG A 132 -23.84 0.45 -2.41
N GLY A 133 -23.94 -0.08 -1.20
CA GLY A 133 -24.35 -1.46 -1.00
C GLY A 133 -23.43 -2.42 -1.74
N ASN A 134 -23.97 -3.24 -2.62
CA ASN A 134 -23.23 -4.20 -3.45
C ASN A 134 -22.67 -3.59 -4.74
N LEU A 135 -23.03 -2.33 -5.06
CA LEU A 135 -22.47 -1.64 -6.22
C LEU A 135 -21.12 -1.04 -5.87
N MET A 136 -20.12 -1.38 -6.67
CA MET A 136 -18.79 -0.79 -6.60
C MET A 136 -18.38 -0.25 -7.96
N VAL A 137 -17.89 0.98 -8.00
CA VAL A 137 -17.40 1.64 -9.21
C VAL A 137 -15.97 2.12 -8.95
N GLY A 138 -15.03 1.62 -9.75
CA GLY A 138 -13.65 2.08 -9.76
C GLY A 138 -13.42 3.02 -10.94
N VAL A 139 -12.86 4.21 -10.68
CA VAL A 139 -12.52 5.19 -11.70
C VAL A 139 -11.01 5.41 -11.70
N SER A 140 -10.39 5.20 -12.85
CA SER A 140 -8.97 5.47 -13.05
C SER A 140 -8.75 6.24 -14.35
N THR A 141 -7.90 7.25 -14.29
CA THR A 141 -7.45 8.02 -15.47
C THR A 141 -6.00 7.66 -15.83
N GLY A 142 -5.49 6.54 -15.32
CA GLY A 142 -4.11 6.11 -15.54
C GLY A 142 -3.06 7.07 -14.98
N GLY A 143 -3.43 7.83 -13.93
CA GLY A 143 -2.56 8.84 -13.32
C GLY A 143 -2.53 10.19 -14.07
N GLY A 144 -3.22 10.30 -15.22
CA GLY A 144 -3.12 11.50 -16.07
C GLY A 144 -3.98 12.68 -15.64
N THR A 145 -5.06 12.46 -14.86
CA THR A 145 -5.96 13.54 -14.45
C THR A 145 -6.55 13.30 -13.05
N PRO A 146 -5.83 13.66 -11.98
CA PRO A 146 -6.29 13.45 -10.60
C PRO A 146 -7.65 14.09 -10.26
N ALA A 147 -8.04 15.14 -11.01
CA ALA A 147 -9.28 15.87 -10.76
C ALA A 147 -10.56 15.09 -11.16
N LEU A 148 -10.45 14.13 -12.07
CA LEU A 148 -11.59 13.28 -12.49
C LEU A 148 -11.77 12.03 -11.62
N SER A 149 -10.80 11.77 -10.72
CA SER A 149 -10.81 10.62 -9.82
C SER A 149 -11.03 11.01 -8.34
N ARG A 150 -11.57 12.21 -8.11
CA ARG A 150 -11.96 12.70 -6.77
C ARG A 150 -13.47 12.66 -6.58
#